data_d53af690720260320a6c250ee5adf6ad
#
_entry.id   d53af690720260320a6c250ee5adf6ad
#
_cell.length_a   1.000
_cell.length_b   1.000
_cell.length_c   1.000
_cell.angle_alpha   90.00
_cell.angle_beta   90.00
_cell.angle_gamma   90.00
#
_symmetry.space_group_name_H-M   'P 1'
#
loop_
_entity.id
_entity.type
_entity.pdbx_description
1 polymer ?
#
loop_
_entity_poly.entity_id
_entity_poly.type
_entity_poly.pdbx_seq_one_letter_code
_entity_poly.pdbx_strand_id
1 'polypeptide(L)'
;MVDYTDLRASLYVPANHPKLVSGMFESNGTQAPSYILCTEDSLSDSEVPLALRQVSSLLPKLAKRNGAAPVFLRPRNVDLLREFLNMDGIENITGFVIPKADVDTLPSYADLLVGRPYRIMPVLETRSIFDERGRTELREYLNRSPLGPAVLALRIGGNDLLKLLGLKRQPGISIYQTPLGTLIPQLMMCFRPHGYQLTGVVCDSLDDADLLRREAQMD
;
A
#
# COMPACT_ATOMS: atom_id res chain seq x y z
N MET A 1 -8.00 17.45 -1.90
CA MET A 1 -7.16 16.38 -2.53
C MET A 1 -6.31 15.83 -1.42
N VAL A 2 -6.23 14.51 -1.26
CA VAL A 2 -5.44 13.87 -0.19
C VAL A 2 -3.95 14.06 -0.48
N ASP A 3 -3.21 14.52 0.54
CA ASP A 3 -1.76 14.64 0.55
C ASP A 3 -1.12 13.43 1.25
N TYR A 4 0.18 13.19 1.03
CA TYR A 4 0.87 12.06 1.67
C TYR A 4 0.92 12.19 3.21
N THR A 5 0.90 13.41 3.73
CA THR A 5 0.86 13.67 5.18
C THR A 5 -0.46 13.25 5.83
N ASP A 6 -1.54 13.15 5.05
CA ASP A 6 -2.84 12.66 5.53
C ASP A 6 -2.81 11.15 5.82
N LEU A 7 -1.85 10.42 5.24
CA LEU A 7 -1.72 8.98 5.46
C LEU A 7 -1.39 8.65 6.90
N ARG A 8 -0.46 9.39 7.50
CA ARG A 8 0.05 9.10 8.86
C ARG A 8 0.34 7.60 9.02
N ALA A 9 -0.16 6.99 10.09
CA ALA A 9 -0.08 5.54 10.30
C ALA A 9 -1.21 4.81 9.57
N SER A 10 -0.94 4.25 8.39
CA SER A 10 -1.92 3.47 7.63
C SER A 10 -2.12 2.09 8.24
N LEU A 11 -3.37 1.71 8.52
CA LEU A 11 -3.71 0.38 8.98
C LEU A 11 -4.03 -0.56 7.80
N TYR A 12 -3.26 -1.62 7.66
CA TYR A 12 -3.61 -2.73 6.75
C TYR A 12 -4.67 -3.61 7.37
N VAL A 13 -5.73 -3.88 6.61
CA VAL A 13 -6.86 -4.70 7.03
C VAL A 13 -7.12 -5.76 5.97
N PRO A 14 -7.12 -7.05 6.30
CA PRO A 14 -7.59 -8.08 5.39
C PRO A 14 -9.01 -7.77 4.92
N ALA A 15 -9.24 -7.81 3.61
CA ALA A 15 -10.55 -7.44 3.06
C ALA A 15 -11.66 -8.46 3.38
N ASN A 16 -11.31 -9.63 3.93
CA ASN A 16 -12.24 -10.62 4.49
C ASN A 16 -12.48 -10.46 6.01
N HIS A 17 -11.96 -9.38 6.63
CA HIS A 17 -12.08 -9.20 8.07
C HIS A 17 -13.56 -9.14 8.51
N PRO A 18 -14.00 -9.94 9.53
CA PRO A 18 -15.43 -10.08 9.88
C PRO A 18 -16.12 -8.77 10.24
N LYS A 19 -15.38 -7.80 10.79
CA LYS A 19 -15.90 -6.47 11.18
C LYS A 19 -15.67 -5.39 10.12
N LEU A 20 -15.25 -5.74 8.90
CA LEU A 20 -14.96 -4.75 7.86
C LEU A 20 -16.16 -3.86 7.56
N VAL A 21 -17.33 -4.47 7.39
CA VAL A 21 -18.56 -3.75 7.00
C VAL A 21 -19.33 -3.21 8.21
N SER A 22 -19.32 -3.93 9.34
CA SER A 22 -20.20 -3.66 10.50
C SER A 22 -19.57 -2.89 11.65
N GLY A 23 -18.25 -2.72 11.69
CA GLY A 23 -17.63 -2.19 12.89
C GLY A 23 -16.41 -1.31 12.71
N MET A 24 -15.65 -1.51 11.64
CA MET A 24 -14.39 -0.81 11.49
C MET A 24 -14.55 0.66 11.11
N PHE A 25 -15.68 0.99 10.49
CA PHE A 25 -16.01 2.31 10.00
C PHE A 25 -17.24 2.95 10.67
N GLU A 26 -17.95 2.23 11.52
CA GLU A 26 -19.27 2.66 12.03
C GLU A 26 -19.29 3.27 13.44
N SER A 27 -18.23 3.22 14.23
CA SER A 27 -18.35 3.64 15.63
C SER A 27 -17.07 4.16 16.28
N ASN A 28 -17.24 4.75 17.43
CA ASN A 28 -16.35 5.27 18.45
C ASN A 28 -15.09 4.44 18.81
N GLY A 29 -14.69 3.50 17.97
CA GLY A 29 -13.44 2.75 18.08
C GLY A 29 -12.23 3.60 17.66
N THR A 30 -11.05 3.13 17.95
CA THR A 30 -9.78 3.74 17.54
C THR A 30 -9.73 3.82 16.01
N GLN A 31 -9.95 5.02 15.48
CA GLN A 31 -9.89 5.23 14.03
C GLN A 31 -8.43 5.36 13.61
N ALA A 32 -8.00 4.52 12.69
CA ALA A 32 -6.72 4.74 12.03
C ALA A 32 -6.80 5.99 11.13
N PRO A 33 -5.71 6.75 11.02
CA PRO A 33 -5.65 7.92 10.14
C PRO A 33 -5.90 7.59 8.67
N SER A 34 -5.55 6.38 8.22
CA SER A 34 -5.86 5.85 6.90
C SER A 34 -5.95 4.32 6.91
N TYR A 35 -6.62 3.75 5.90
CA TYR A 35 -6.85 2.31 5.80
C TYR A 35 -6.43 1.77 4.45
N ILE A 36 -5.85 0.57 4.46
CA ILE A 36 -5.53 -0.20 3.25
C ILE A 36 -6.23 -1.55 3.37
N LEU A 37 -7.27 -1.75 2.56
CA LEU A 37 -7.99 -3.01 2.48
C LEU A 37 -7.24 -3.95 1.54
N CYS A 38 -6.66 -5.00 2.11
CA CYS A 38 -5.74 -5.88 1.40
C CYS A 38 -6.46 -7.14 0.91
N THR A 39 -6.31 -7.43 -0.38
CA THR A 39 -6.74 -8.68 -1.03
C THR A 39 -5.57 -9.50 -1.56
N GLU A 40 -4.34 -9.13 -1.20
CA GLU A 40 -3.12 -9.78 -1.65
C GLU A 40 -2.59 -10.77 -0.60
N ASP A 41 -1.46 -10.53 0.04
CA ASP A 41 -0.76 -11.48 0.92
C ASP A 41 -1.57 -11.94 2.14
N SER A 42 -2.59 -11.19 2.54
CA SER A 42 -3.42 -11.49 3.71
C SER A 42 -4.50 -12.54 3.47
N LEU A 43 -4.69 -12.97 2.21
CA LEU A 43 -5.79 -13.87 1.82
C LEU A 43 -5.28 -15.06 1.00
N SER A 44 -5.84 -16.23 1.27
CA SER A 44 -5.79 -17.38 0.35
C SER A 44 -6.72 -17.16 -0.85
N ASP A 45 -6.51 -17.93 -1.92
CA ASP A 45 -7.36 -17.83 -3.13
C ASP A 45 -8.84 -18.12 -2.81
N SER A 46 -9.12 -19.04 -1.91
CA SER A 46 -10.48 -19.40 -1.50
C SER A 46 -11.19 -18.29 -0.72
N GLU A 47 -10.48 -17.33 -0.14
CA GLU A 47 -11.03 -16.22 0.63
C GLU A 47 -11.34 -14.99 -0.22
N VAL A 48 -10.76 -14.90 -1.43
CA VAL A 48 -10.96 -13.76 -2.34
C VAL A 48 -12.44 -13.48 -2.63
N PRO A 49 -13.31 -14.48 -2.93
CA PRO A 49 -14.72 -14.21 -3.17
C PRO A 49 -15.45 -13.59 -1.97
N LEU A 50 -15.08 -13.96 -0.75
CA LEU A 50 -15.62 -13.33 0.47
C LEU A 50 -15.18 -11.88 0.58
N ALA A 51 -13.89 -11.62 0.36
CA ALA A 51 -13.32 -10.29 0.40
C ALA A 51 -14.00 -9.36 -0.62
N LEU A 52 -14.21 -9.81 -1.85
CA LEU A 52 -14.90 -9.05 -2.89
C LEU A 52 -16.33 -8.67 -2.48
N ARG A 53 -17.09 -9.61 -1.91
CA ARG A 53 -18.45 -9.31 -1.40
C ARG A 53 -18.42 -8.29 -0.27
N GLN A 54 -17.45 -8.36 0.63
CA GLN A 54 -17.33 -7.41 1.72
C GLN A 54 -16.94 -6.01 1.22
N VAL A 55 -15.96 -5.93 0.31
CA VAL A 55 -15.58 -4.65 -0.32
C VAL A 55 -16.77 -4.04 -1.05
N SER A 56 -17.46 -4.80 -1.90
CA SER A 56 -18.67 -4.33 -2.62
C SER A 56 -19.76 -3.80 -1.67
N SER A 57 -19.96 -4.45 -0.52
CA SER A 57 -20.91 -4.00 0.50
C SER A 57 -20.45 -2.77 1.28
N LEU A 58 -19.14 -2.52 1.36
CA LEU A 58 -18.56 -1.39 2.07
C LEU A 58 -18.54 -0.12 1.22
N LEU A 59 -18.17 -0.22 -0.05
CA LEU A 59 -17.92 0.94 -0.93
C LEU A 59 -19.05 1.99 -0.93
N PRO A 60 -20.34 1.63 -1.09
CA PRO A 60 -21.42 2.62 -1.04
C PRO A 60 -21.56 3.30 0.33
N LYS A 61 -21.17 2.63 1.41
CA LYS A 61 -21.26 3.17 2.78
C LYS A 61 -20.18 4.22 3.05
N LEU A 62 -19.07 4.18 2.33
CA LEU A 62 -17.99 5.17 2.46
C LEU A 62 -18.45 6.57 2.06
N ALA A 63 -19.40 6.71 1.12
CA ALA A 63 -19.97 8.00 0.69
C ALA A 63 -20.56 8.84 1.83
N LYS A 64 -21.03 8.18 2.90
CA LYS A 64 -21.73 8.83 4.04
C LYS A 64 -20.79 9.37 5.11
N ARG A 65 -19.47 9.25 4.91
CA ARG A 65 -18.47 9.60 5.94
C ARG A 65 -17.91 11.00 5.69
N ASN A 66 -18.46 12.02 6.38
CA ASN A 66 -17.90 13.36 6.37
C ASN A 66 -16.56 13.38 7.13
N GLY A 67 -15.50 13.91 6.50
CA GLY A 67 -14.16 14.01 7.09
C GLY A 67 -13.46 12.65 7.31
N ALA A 68 -13.82 11.66 6.52
CA ALA A 68 -13.34 10.29 6.68
C ALA A 68 -11.84 10.12 6.35
N ALA A 69 -11.20 9.24 7.12
CA ALA A 69 -9.84 8.78 6.84
C ALA A 69 -9.73 8.23 5.40
N PRO A 70 -8.62 8.49 4.69
CA PRO A 70 -8.36 7.93 3.37
C PRO A 70 -8.47 6.40 3.37
N VAL A 71 -9.13 5.85 2.35
CA VAL A 71 -9.27 4.40 2.16
C VAL A 71 -8.65 4.02 0.83
N PHE A 72 -7.80 3.01 0.85
CA PHE A 72 -7.16 2.44 -0.32
C PHE A 72 -7.51 0.96 -0.44
N LEU A 73 -7.59 0.45 -1.68
CA LEU A 73 -7.66 -0.98 -1.97
C LEU A 73 -6.30 -1.46 -2.47
N ARG A 74 -5.84 -2.62 -1.97
CA ARG A 74 -4.68 -3.33 -2.52
C ARG A 74 -5.17 -4.55 -3.28
N PRO A 75 -5.30 -4.46 -4.62
CA PRO A 75 -5.63 -5.61 -5.45
C PRO A 75 -4.46 -6.58 -5.47
N ARG A 76 -4.72 -7.88 -5.59
CA ARG A 76 -3.70 -8.93 -5.74
C ARG A 76 -2.98 -8.84 -7.08
N ASN A 77 -3.70 -8.46 -8.12
CA ASN A 77 -3.23 -8.37 -9.51
C ASN A 77 -4.12 -7.40 -10.32
N VAL A 78 -3.76 -7.24 -11.58
CA VAL A 78 -4.48 -6.35 -12.52
C VAL A 78 -5.92 -6.80 -12.76
N ASP A 79 -6.20 -8.11 -12.79
CA ASP A 79 -7.56 -8.61 -13.01
C ASP A 79 -8.46 -8.23 -11.83
N LEU A 80 -7.97 -8.37 -10.60
CA LEU A 80 -8.71 -7.95 -9.42
C LEU A 80 -8.89 -6.42 -9.35
N LEU A 81 -7.92 -5.65 -9.82
CA LEU A 81 -8.09 -4.20 -9.99
C LEU A 81 -9.26 -3.90 -10.96
N ARG A 82 -9.34 -4.63 -12.07
CA ARG A 82 -10.44 -4.45 -13.05
C ARG A 82 -11.80 -4.77 -12.41
N GLU A 83 -11.87 -5.81 -11.58
CA GLU A 83 -13.10 -6.12 -10.83
C GLU A 83 -13.46 -4.98 -9.87
N PHE A 84 -12.52 -4.46 -9.10
CA PHE A 84 -12.78 -3.32 -8.21
C PHE A 84 -13.30 -2.10 -8.95
N LEU A 85 -12.69 -1.76 -10.10
CA LEU A 85 -13.08 -0.60 -10.90
C LEU A 85 -14.50 -0.68 -11.46
N ASN A 86 -15.10 -1.87 -11.48
CA ASN A 86 -16.48 -2.11 -11.91
C ASN A 86 -17.47 -2.21 -10.73
N MET A 87 -17.03 -2.03 -9.49
CA MET A 87 -17.93 -2.08 -8.33
C MET A 87 -18.64 -0.75 -8.11
N ASP A 88 -19.92 -0.81 -7.75
CA ASP A 88 -20.68 0.37 -7.33
C ASP A 88 -20.05 1.01 -6.09
N GLY A 89 -19.91 2.33 -6.10
CA GLY A 89 -19.33 3.08 -4.99
C GLY A 89 -17.80 3.11 -4.96
N ILE A 90 -17.13 2.59 -6.00
CA ILE A 90 -15.66 2.60 -6.09
C ILE A 90 -15.09 4.04 -6.07
N GLU A 91 -15.86 5.01 -6.54
CA GLU A 91 -15.50 6.44 -6.50
C GLU A 91 -15.33 7.00 -5.07
N ASN A 92 -15.79 6.28 -4.05
CA ASN A 92 -15.71 6.70 -2.65
C ASN A 92 -14.38 6.35 -1.99
N ILE A 93 -13.48 5.63 -2.67
CA ILE A 93 -12.12 5.40 -2.15
C ILE A 93 -11.16 6.50 -2.59
N THR A 94 -10.04 6.59 -1.88
CA THR A 94 -8.95 7.52 -2.23
C THR A 94 -8.11 7.00 -3.39
N GLY A 95 -7.90 5.67 -3.46
CA GLY A 95 -7.08 5.10 -4.51
C GLY A 95 -6.64 3.66 -4.25
N PHE A 96 -5.50 3.30 -4.85
CA PHE A 96 -5.01 1.92 -4.86
C PHE A 96 -3.56 1.82 -4.38
N VAL A 97 -3.26 0.73 -3.68
CA VAL A 97 -1.90 0.27 -3.40
C VAL A 97 -1.55 -0.77 -4.46
N ILE A 98 -0.52 -0.50 -5.25
CA ILE A 98 -0.12 -1.37 -6.37
C ILE A 98 0.99 -2.31 -5.89
N PRO A 99 0.72 -3.62 -5.74
CA PRO A 99 1.72 -4.58 -5.29
C PRO A 99 2.78 -4.80 -6.36
N LYS A 100 3.96 -5.22 -5.95
CA LYS A 100 5.06 -5.69 -6.80
C LYS A 100 5.35 -4.74 -7.96
N ALA A 101 5.39 -3.44 -7.64
CA ALA A 101 5.57 -2.39 -8.62
C ALA A 101 6.97 -2.41 -9.22
N ASP A 102 7.04 -2.53 -10.53
CA ASP A 102 8.26 -2.47 -11.31
C ASP A 102 7.97 -2.08 -12.77
N VAL A 103 8.99 -1.91 -13.61
CA VAL A 103 8.82 -1.45 -14.99
C VAL A 103 8.01 -2.40 -15.86
N ASP A 104 7.96 -3.68 -15.49
CA ASP A 104 7.22 -4.71 -16.24
C ASP A 104 5.76 -4.79 -15.79
N THR A 105 5.48 -4.51 -14.53
CA THR A 105 4.13 -4.65 -13.94
C THR A 105 3.30 -3.38 -14.06
N LEU A 106 3.89 -2.21 -13.82
CA LEU A 106 3.18 -0.93 -13.80
C LEU A 106 2.45 -0.56 -15.09
N PRO A 107 2.93 -0.88 -16.31
CA PRO A 107 2.19 -0.58 -17.55
C PRO A 107 0.76 -1.12 -17.54
N SER A 108 0.55 -2.35 -17.10
CA SER A 108 -0.78 -2.97 -17.05
C SER A 108 -1.74 -2.28 -16.06
N TYR A 109 -1.21 -1.71 -14.98
CA TYR A 109 -1.99 -0.88 -14.06
C TYR A 109 -2.24 0.52 -14.65
N ALA A 110 -1.28 1.07 -15.40
CA ALA A 110 -1.43 2.36 -16.06
C ALA A 110 -2.60 2.36 -17.04
N ASP A 111 -2.73 1.30 -17.84
CA ASP A 111 -3.84 1.13 -18.80
C ASP A 111 -5.23 1.24 -18.15
N LEU A 112 -5.33 0.90 -16.86
CA LEU A 112 -6.59 0.97 -16.13
C LEU A 112 -6.78 2.24 -15.31
N LEU A 113 -5.70 2.89 -14.87
CA LEU A 113 -5.76 3.96 -13.87
C LEU A 113 -5.50 5.36 -14.42
N VAL A 114 -4.82 5.48 -15.57
CA VAL A 114 -4.54 6.78 -16.18
C VAL A 114 -5.84 7.53 -16.51
N GLY A 115 -5.88 8.80 -16.14
CA GLY A 115 -7.07 9.66 -16.35
C GLY A 115 -8.18 9.47 -15.33
N ARG A 116 -8.04 8.56 -14.37
CA ARG A 116 -9.00 8.38 -13.27
C ARG A 116 -8.58 9.19 -12.03
N PRO A 117 -9.51 9.56 -11.16
CA PRO A 117 -9.24 10.45 -10.01
C PRO A 117 -8.57 9.76 -8.82
N TYR A 118 -8.02 8.57 -9.00
CA TYR A 118 -7.43 7.79 -7.91
C TYR A 118 -5.97 8.16 -7.66
N ARG A 119 -5.60 8.22 -6.37
CA ARG A 119 -4.21 8.24 -5.96
C ARG A 119 -3.66 6.83 -5.95
N ILE A 120 -2.36 6.67 -6.22
CA ILE A 120 -1.72 5.34 -6.19
C ILE A 120 -0.53 5.32 -5.24
N MET A 121 -0.29 4.17 -4.66
CA MET A 121 0.89 3.88 -3.84
C MET A 121 1.57 2.60 -4.36
N PRO A 122 2.52 2.71 -5.28
CA PRO A 122 3.33 1.57 -5.72
C PRO A 122 4.16 0.99 -4.57
N VAL A 123 4.23 -0.34 -4.46
CA VAL A 123 5.01 -1.03 -3.43
C VAL A 123 6.33 -1.52 -4.02
N LEU A 124 7.43 -1.07 -3.45
CA LEU A 124 8.79 -1.42 -3.79
C LEU A 124 9.15 -2.74 -3.08
N GLU A 125 8.92 -3.86 -3.74
CA GLU A 125 9.07 -5.19 -3.14
C GLU A 125 9.53 -6.28 -4.13
N THR A 126 9.97 -5.87 -5.34
CA THR A 126 10.48 -6.78 -6.35
C THR A 126 12.01 -6.92 -6.26
N ARG A 127 12.55 -7.95 -6.92
CA ARG A 127 14.00 -8.20 -6.96
C ARG A 127 14.77 -7.03 -7.57
N SER A 128 14.19 -6.31 -8.53
CA SER A 128 14.83 -5.17 -9.22
C SER A 128 15.22 -4.05 -8.25
N ILE A 129 14.54 -3.95 -7.09
CA ILE A 129 14.81 -2.92 -6.10
C ILE A 129 16.18 -3.07 -5.40
N PHE A 130 16.76 -4.28 -5.39
CA PHE A 130 18.11 -4.47 -4.82
C PHE A 130 19.21 -3.86 -5.70
N ASP A 131 18.97 -3.73 -7.02
CA ASP A 131 19.92 -3.18 -7.96
C ASP A 131 19.73 -1.68 -8.18
N GLU A 132 20.82 -0.93 -8.27
CA GLU A 132 20.77 0.51 -8.58
C GLU A 132 20.10 0.77 -9.93
N ARG A 133 20.40 -0.09 -10.92
CA ARG A 133 19.81 -0.01 -12.25
C ARG A 133 18.29 -0.16 -12.18
N GLY A 134 17.78 -1.19 -11.50
CA GLY A 134 16.35 -1.43 -11.40
C GLY A 134 15.62 -0.28 -10.69
N ARG A 135 16.21 0.29 -9.62
CA ARG A 135 15.67 1.49 -8.95
C ARG A 135 15.61 2.69 -9.89
N THR A 136 16.67 2.89 -10.68
CA THR A 136 16.76 3.99 -11.64
C THR A 136 15.74 3.84 -12.77
N GLU A 137 15.61 2.66 -13.35
CA GLU A 137 14.66 2.35 -14.41
C GLU A 137 13.21 2.58 -13.93
N LEU A 138 12.88 2.12 -12.73
CA LEU A 138 11.56 2.34 -12.13
C LEU A 138 11.27 3.84 -11.92
N ARG A 139 12.22 4.59 -11.36
CA ARG A 139 12.09 6.03 -11.17
C ARG A 139 11.87 6.76 -12.51
N GLU A 140 12.66 6.41 -13.53
CA GLU A 140 12.53 7.01 -14.85
C GLU A 140 11.19 6.65 -15.51
N TYR A 141 10.73 5.42 -15.34
CA TYR A 141 9.39 5.03 -15.79
C TYR A 141 8.32 5.92 -15.13
N LEU A 142 8.35 6.07 -13.81
CA LEU A 142 7.39 6.91 -13.09
C LEU A 142 7.45 8.38 -13.54
N ASN A 143 8.64 8.92 -13.77
CA ASN A 143 8.81 10.29 -14.24
C ASN A 143 8.21 10.55 -15.64
N ARG A 144 8.23 9.54 -16.50
CA ARG A 144 7.71 9.63 -17.89
C ARG A 144 6.27 9.18 -18.01
N SER A 145 5.82 8.34 -17.08
CA SER A 145 4.48 7.76 -17.11
C SER A 145 3.42 8.78 -16.73
N PRO A 146 2.27 8.78 -17.41
CA PRO A 146 1.11 9.54 -16.98
C PRO A 146 0.54 9.10 -15.62
N LEU A 147 1.02 7.97 -15.06
CA LEU A 147 0.75 7.58 -13.65
C LEU A 147 1.53 8.43 -12.64
N GLY A 148 2.69 8.98 -13.00
CA GLY A 148 3.57 9.70 -12.07
C GLY A 148 2.86 10.73 -11.21
N PRO A 149 2.04 11.64 -11.79
CA PRO A 149 1.27 12.63 -11.02
C PRO A 149 0.24 12.03 -10.04
N ALA A 150 -0.20 10.79 -10.27
CA ALA A 150 -1.13 10.09 -9.38
C ALA A 150 -0.43 9.42 -8.18
N VAL A 151 0.90 9.26 -8.23
CA VAL A 151 1.66 8.68 -7.12
C VAL A 151 1.57 9.58 -5.89
N LEU A 152 1.00 9.03 -4.82
CA LEU A 152 0.89 9.70 -3.52
C LEU A 152 2.15 9.48 -2.70
N ALA A 153 2.58 8.24 -2.62
CA ALA A 153 3.82 7.80 -1.98
C ALA A 153 4.25 6.44 -2.55
N LEU A 154 5.53 6.13 -2.47
CA LEU A 154 6.07 4.80 -2.70
C LEU A 154 6.12 4.06 -1.37
N ARG A 155 5.61 2.83 -1.33
CA ARG A 155 5.64 2.00 -0.12
C ARG A 155 6.78 1.00 -0.19
N ILE A 156 7.40 0.69 0.93
CA ILE A 156 8.49 -0.30 1.02
C ILE A 156 7.91 -1.62 1.54
N GLY A 157 7.93 -2.66 0.70
CA GLY A 157 7.42 -3.99 1.03
C GLY A 157 8.46 -4.84 1.74
N GLY A 158 8.75 -4.52 3.02
CA GLY A 158 9.87 -5.09 3.74
C GLY A 158 9.82 -6.61 3.91
N ASN A 159 8.67 -7.19 4.14
CA ASN A 159 8.53 -8.64 4.32
C ASN A 159 8.86 -9.40 3.03
N ASP A 160 8.39 -8.93 1.87
CA ASP A 160 8.71 -9.54 0.59
C ASP A 160 10.19 -9.38 0.23
N LEU A 161 10.76 -8.22 0.51
CA LEU A 161 12.19 -7.99 0.31
C LEU A 161 13.05 -8.90 1.20
N LEU A 162 12.69 -9.09 2.47
CA LEU A 162 13.38 -10.04 3.34
C LEU A 162 13.24 -11.48 2.83
N LYS A 163 12.04 -11.86 2.38
CA LYS A 163 11.78 -13.18 1.81
C LYS A 163 12.63 -13.46 0.56
N LEU A 164 12.84 -12.45 -0.30
CA LEU A 164 13.74 -12.56 -1.45
C LEU A 164 15.20 -12.78 -1.06
N LEU A 165 15.60 -12.34 0.15
CA LEU A 165 16.91 -12.59 0.74
C LEU A 165 16.97 -13.93 1.52
N GLY A 166 15.90 -14.71 1.57
CA GLY A 166 15.81 -15.93 2.38
C GLY A 166 15.70 -15.64 3.88
N LEU A 167 15.28 -14.44 4.27
CA LEU A 167 15.21 -13.99 5.66
C LEU A 167 13.76 -13.83 6.12
N LYS A 168 13.55 -13.95 7.42
CA LYS A 168 12.32 -13.60 8.11
C LYS A 168 12.64 -12.68 9.27
N ARG A 169 11.86 -11.61 9.42
CA ARG A 169 11.98 -10.70 10.54
C ARG A 169 11.74 -11.43 11.85
N GLN A 170 12.63 -11.23 12.80
CA GLN A 170 12.50 -11.80 14.14
C GLN A 170 11.69 -10.83 15.04
N PRO A 171 10.90 -11.35 15.99
CA PRO A 171 10.21 -10.51 16.98
C PRO A 171 11.18 -9.57 17.71
N GLY A 172 10.78 -8.33 17.95
CA GLY A 172 11.57 -7.31 18.64
C GLY A 172 12.72 -6.70 17.84
N ILE A 173 13.04 -7.24 16.66
CA ILE A 173 14.07 -6.70 15.77
C ILE A 173 13.47 -5.66 14.83
N SER A 174 14.01 -4.45 14.87
CA SER A 174 13.63 -3.41 13.94
C SER A 174 13.99 -3.78 12.49
N ILE A 175 13.17 -3.37 11.54
CA ILE A 175 13.48 -3.54 10.11
C ILE A 175 14.82 -2.89 9.75
N TYR A 176 15.19 -1.80 10.41
CA TYR A 176 16.45 -1.09 10.23
C TYR A 176 17.70 -1.85 10.74
N GLN A 177 17.49 -2.86 11.58
CA GLN A 177 18.54 -3.77 12.05
C GLN A 177 18.72 -5.00 11.13
N THR A 178 17.91 -5.11 10.09
CA THR A 178 18.04 -6.13 9.04
C THR A 178 18.85 -5.59 7.86
N PRO A 179 19.21 -6.40 6.85
CA PRO A 179 19.86 -5.91 5.63
C PRO A 179 19.09 -4.77 4.94
N LEU A 180 17.77 -4.66 5.15
CA LEU A 180 16.97 -3.57 4.61
C LEU A 180 17.34 -2.20 5.19
N GLY A 181 17.95 -2.15 6.38
CA GLY A 181 18.51 -0.91 6.93
C GLY A 181 19.58 -0.27 6.04
N THR A 182 20.23 -1.06 5.15
CA THR A 182 21.14 -0.53 4.14
C THR A 182 20.40 -0.16 2.83
N LEU A 183 19.34 -0.87 2.49
CA LEU A 183 18.56 -0.63 1.27
C LEU A 183 17.68 0.62 1.39
N ILE A 184 17.01 0.83 2.53
CA ILE A 184 16.06 1.92 2.74
C ILE A 184 16.68 3.30 2.44
N PRO A 185 17.88 3.65 2.96
CA PRO A 185 18.56 4.91 2.59
C PRO A 185 18.84 5.03 1.09
N GLN A 186 19.15 3.92 0.41
CA GLN A 186 19.37 3.94 -1.05
C GLN A 186 18.09 4.25 -1.82
N LEU A 187 16.94 3.70 -1.36
CA LEU A 187 15.63 4.05 -1.92
C LEU A 187 15.34 5.54 -1.70
N MET A 188 15.59 6.06 -0.51
CA MET A 188 15.43 7.48 -0.23
C MET A 188 16.27 8.36 -1.17
N MET A 189 17.55 8.05 -1.33
CA MET A 189 18.45 8.79 -2.23
C MET A 189 18.06 8.69 -3.69
N CYS A 190 17.45 7.56 -4.11
CA CYS A 190 17.00 7.38 -5.48
C CYS A 190 15.72 8.15 -5.80
N PHE A 191 14.72 8.17 -4.91
CA PHE A 191 13.38 8.65 -5.22
C PHE A 191 13.05 10.04 -4.66
N ARG A 192 13.49 10.38 -3.44
CA ARG A 192 13.16 11.66 -2.78
C ARG A 192 13.62 12.90 -3.56
N PRO A 193 14.84 12.94 -4.13
CA PRO A 193 15.28 14.09 -4.92
C PRO A 193 14.45 14.34 -6.18
N HIS A 194 13.65 13.35 -6.60
CA HIS A 194 12.76 13.44 -7.76
C HIS A 194 11.28 13.70 -7.37
N GLY A 195 11.04 14.09 -6.12
CA GLY A 195 9.71 14.47 -5.63
C GLY A 195 8.84 13.33 -5.11
N TYR A 196 9.31 12.08 -5.15
CA TYR A 196 8.55 10.95 -4.61
C TYR A 196 8.69 10.86 -3.10
N GLN A 197 7.57 10.75 -2.39
CA GLN A 197 7.54 10.43 -0.97
C GLN A 197 7.67 8.93 -0.77
N LEU A 198 8.32 8.51 0.32
CA LEU A 198 8.36 7.11 0.73
C LEU A 198 7.64 6.98 2.08
N THR A 199 6.94 5.86 2.24
CA THR A 199 6.41 5.48 3.56
C THR A 199 7.36 4.50 4.21
N GLY A 200 7.37 4.47 5.53
CA GLY A 200 8.06 3.42 6.28
C GLY A 200 7.54 2.02 5.96
N VAL A 201 8.30 1.04 6.38
CA VAL A 201 7.95 -0.37 6.25
C VAL A 201 6.82 -0.71 7.22
N VAL A 202 5.93 -1.63 6.82
CA VAL A 202 4.86 -2.11 7.72
C VAL A 202 5.47 -2.74 8.97
N CYS A 203 5.08 -2.26 10.15
CA CYS A 203 5.34 -2.92 11.41
C CYS A 203 4.26 -3.99 11.62
N ASP A 204 4.65 -5.24 11.58
CA ASP A 204 3.77 -6.41 11.73
C ASP A 204 3.67 -6.92 13.19
N SER A 205 4.50 -6.36 14.08
CA SER A 205 4.47 -6.66 15.52
C SER A 205 3.46 -5.76 16.23
N LEU A 206 2.18 -6.07 16.12
CA LEU A 206 1.10 -5.25 16.68
C LEU A 206 1.11 -5.20 18.21
N ASP A 207 1.74 -6.18 18.87
CA ASP A 207 1.85 -6.27 20.32
C ASP A 207 3.07 -5.54 20.90
N ASP A 208 3.96 -5.02 20.05
CA ASP A 208 5.18 -4.31 20.45
C ASP A 208 5.09 -2.82 20.11
N ALA A 209 4.39 -2.06 20.96
CA ALA A 209 4.23 -0.62 20.79
C ALA A 209 5.55 0.15 20.85
N ASP A 210 6.56 -0.37 21.55
CA ASP A 210 7.87 0.27 21.64
C ASP A 210 8.68 0.05 20.36
N LEU A 211 8.58 -1.12 19.74
CA LEU A 211 9.15 -1.36 18.41
C LEU A 211 8.51 -0.44 17.38
N LEU A 212 7.18 -0.36 17.35
CA LEU A 212 6.46 0.54 16.44
C LEU A 212 6.90 2.00 16.62
N ARG A 213 7.01 2.45 17.87
CA ARG A 213 7.47 3.82 18.17
C ARG A 213 8.90 4.07 17.70
N ARG A 214 9.82 3.12 17.94
CA ARG A 214 11.21 3.22 17.46
C ARG A 214 11.28 3.28 15.94
N GLU A 215 10.52 2.43 15.23
CA GLU A 215 10.51 2.44 13.75
C GLU A 215 9.94 3.74 13.22
N ALA A 216 8.80 4.19 13.73
CA ALA A 216 8.21 5.47 13.32
C ALA A 216 9.10 6.71 13.58
N GLN A 217 10.06 6.61 14.49
CA GLN A 217 11.07 7.68 14.71
C GLN A 217 12.23 7.61 13.71
N MET A 218 12.42 6.46 13.07
CA MET A 218 13.49 6.26 12.08
C MET A 218 12.98 6.49 10.63
N ASP A 219 11.67 6.48 10.42
CA ASP A 219 11.01 6.80 9.15
C ASP A 219 11.04 8.31 8.84
#